data_0d8231dedeacd3b171eef0472041e7f4
#
_entry.id   0d8231dedeacd3b171eef0472041e7f4
#
_cell.length_a   1.000
_cell.length_b   1.000
_cell.length_c   1.000
_cell.angle_alpha   90.00
_cell.angle_beta   90.00
_cell.angle_gamma   90.00
#
_symmetry.space_group_name_H-M   'P 1'
#
loop_
_entity.id
_entity.type
_entity.pdbx_description
1 polymer ?
#
loop_
_entity_poly.entity_id
_entity_poly.type
_entity_poly.pdbx_seq_one_letter_code
_entity_poly.pdbx_strand_id
1 'polypeptide(L)'
;MVNISKSKLFLPIDNNSKRINKIINETGVSTVCQEARCPNRGICWANLSATFLLLGSVCTRSCRFCYIKKGKPQPVDYSSIDKLALSIAKLNLDYHTFTMVTRDDLPDHGVNYLINFFEKLRYYSLKLNSKVIYIEALISDLGQSYYNLKKLLDADVVNVLAHNLETTKRLTPIIRDKRFTYEGSLNILKWAKEIKNNIITKSSIILGFGEKINEIFETLNDLKSVNCDAVTIGQYYRPSNKQIEVFKIYSKEEFDMIKNFAINLGFKFVKAGYQVRTSYMAYELINLLKNKKNN
;
A
#
# COMPACT_ATOMS: atom_id res chain seq x y z
N MET A 1 -7.62 -27.60 14.31
CA MET A 1 -8.29 -26.29 14.28
C MET A 1 -7.55 -25.37 15.23
N VAL A 2 -6.67 -24.52 14.72
CA VAL A 2 -6.01 -23.50 15.56
C VAL A 2 -7.05 -22.41 15.78
N ASN A 3 -7.62 -22.40 16.96
CA ASN A 3 -8.52 -21.36 17.43
C ASN A 3 -7.70 -20.07 17.60
N ILE A 4 -7.62 -19.24 16.55
CA ILE A 4 -7.14 -17.87 16.71
C ILE A 4 -8.26 -17.16 17.44
N SER A 5 -8.25 -17.28 18.77
CA SER A 5 -9.12 -16.56 19.67
C SER A 5 -9.16 -15.09 19.25
N LYS A 6 -10.36 -14.52 19.27
CA LYS A 6 -10.64 -13.09 19.24
C LYS A 6 -9.74 -12.37 20.24
N SER A 7 -8.48 -12.13 19.90
CA SER A 7 -7.68 -11.18 20.63
C SER A 7 -8.38 -9.86 20.42
N LYS A 8 -9.11 -9.39 21.44
CA LYS A 8 -9.54 -8.01 21.54
C LYS A 8 -8.29 -7.19 21.25
N LEU A 9 -8.25 -6.53 20.09
CA LEU A 9 -7.22 -5.57 19.77
C LEU A 9 -7.30 -4.48 20.84
N PHE A 10 -6.60 -4.67 21.95
CA PHE A 10 -6.28 -3.60 22.87
C PHE A 10 -5.35 -2.67 22.08
N LEU A 11 -5.92 -1.62 21.52
CA LEU A 11 -5.13 -0.50 21.05
C LEU A 11 -4.48 0.09 22.31
N PRO A 12 -3.15 0.07 22.43
CA PRO A 12 -2.53 0.80 23.51
C PRO A 12 -2.99 2.26 23.40
N ILE A 13 -3.46 2.83 24.50
CA ILE A 13 -3.83 4.24 24.59
C ILE A 13 -2.52 5.05 24.74
N ASP A 14 -1.63 4.91 23.77
CA ASP A 14 -0.37 5.64 23.72
C ASP A 14 -0.56 7.02 23.06
N ASN A 15 0.39 7.91 23.27
CA ASN A 15 0.31 9.27 22.75
C ASN A 15 0.36 9.33 21.22
N ASN A 16 1.05 8.40 20.58
CA ASN A 16 1.17 8.37 19.11
C ASN A 16 -0.14 7.95 18.47
N SER A 17 -0.79 6.91 19.01
CA SER A 17 -2.14 6.51 18.58
C SER A 17 -3.16 7.63 18.75
N LYS A 18 -3.07 8.42 19.85
CA LYS A 18 -3.91 9.61 20.07
C LYS A 18 -3.68 10.68 18.99
N ARG A 19 -2.43 10.93 18.59
CA ARG A 19 -2.10 11.90 17.54
C ARG A 19 -2.71 11.50 16.19
N ILE A 20 -2.62 10.21 15.82
CA ILE A 20 -3.24 9.69 14.59
C ILE A 20 -4.77 9.81 14.67
N ASN A 21 -5.39 9.39 15.79
CA ASN A 21 -6.84 9.53 15.98
C ASN A 21 -7.30 10.99 15.89
N LYS A 22 -6.52 11.93 16.44
CA LYS A 22 -6.83 13.36 16.35
C LYS A 22 -6.94 13.81 14.89
N ILE A 23 -5.98 13.43 14.02
CA ILE A 23 -6.02 13.75 12.60
C ILE A 23 -7.27 13.18 11.94
N ILE A 24 -7.58 11.91 12.20
CA ILE A 24 -8.78 11.25 11.64
C ILE A 24 -10.05 12.01 12.03
N ASN A 25 -10.19 12.38 13.31
CA ASN A 25 -11.36 13.10 13.81
C ASN A 25 -11.47 14.52 13.25
N GLU A 26 -10.35 15.24 13.13
CA GLU A 26 -10.34 16.63 12.64
C GLU A 26 -10.56 16.74 11.13
N THR A 27 -10.12 15.76 10.37
CA THR A 27 -10.12 15.83 8.89
C THR A 27 -11.15 14.94 8.23
N GLY A 28 -11.69 13.95 8.97
CA GLY A 28 -12.56 12.92 8.41
C GLY A 28 -11.85 11.91 7.49
N VAL A 29 -10.49 11.96 7.41
CA VAL A 29 -9.73 11.00 6.60
C VAL A 29 -9.80 9.61 7.22
N SER A 30 -9.97 8.58 6.39
CA SER A 30 -9.85 7.19 6.81
C SER A 30 -8.42 6.68 6.75
N THR A 31 -8.13 5.61 7.47
CA THR A 31 -6.92 4.82 7.29
C THR A 31 -7.27 3.42 6.81
N VAL A 32 -6.45 2.84 5.93
CA VAL A 32 -6.63 1.42 5.56
C VAL A 32 -6.47 0.51 6.77
N CYS A 33 -5.75 0.95 7.80
CA CYS A 33 -5.60 0.23 9.07
C CYS A 33 -6.95 -0.01 9.77
N GLN A 34 -7.87 0.96 9.71
CA GLN A 34 -9.23 0.85 10.24
C GLN A 34 -10.15 0.15 9.23
N GLU A 35 -10.20 0.65 8.01
CA GLU A 35 -11.15 0.20 6.98
C GLU A 35 -10.92 -1.28 6.60
N ALA A 36 -9.67 -1.76 6.58
CA ALA A 36 -9.34 -3.16 6.30
C ALA A 36 -9.26 -4.05 7.55
N ARG A 37 -9.60 -3.53 8.75
CA ARG A 37 -9.48 -4.26 10.03
C ARG A 37 -8.10 -4.87 10.23
N CYS A 38 -7.04 -4.11 9.96
CA CYS A 38 -5.67 -4.59 10.02
C CYS A 38 -5.29 -5.02 11.45
N PRO A 39 -4.79 -6.26 11.65
CA PRO A 39 -4.41 -6.74 12.98
C PRO A 39 -3.22 -5.98 13.58
N ASN A 40 -2.40 -5.34 12.74
CA ASN A 40 -1.20 -4.62 13.16
C ASN A 40 -1.46 -3.19 13.62
N ARG A 41 -2.72 -2.72 13.54
CA ARG A 41 -3.06 -1.31 13.79
C ARG A 41 -2.48 -0.76 15.09
N GLY A 42 -2.60 -1.52 16.19
CA GLY A 42 -2.09 -1.08 17.49
C GLY A 42 -0.58 -0.86 17.49
N ILE A 43 0.18 -1.84 17.01
CA ILE A 43 1.65 -1.78 16.96
C ILE A 43 2.11 -0.69 15.99
N CYS A 44 1.51 -0.60 14.80
CA CYS A 44 1.88 0.40 13.81
C CYS A 44 1.61 1.82 14.32
N TRP A 45 0.44 2.08 14.89
CA TRP A 45 0.08 3.42 15.38
C TRP A 45 0.91 3.86 16.57
N ALA A 46 1.25 2.93 17.47
CA ALA A 46 2.19 3.21 18.58
C ALA A 46 3.56 3.68 18.06
N ASN A 47 3.94 3.25 16.85
CA ASN A 47 5.17 3.68 16.17
C ASN A 47 4.92 4.81 15.13
N LEU A 48 3.83 5.56 15.25
CA LEU A 48 3.41 6.61 14.30
C LEU A 48 3.34 6.15 12.83
N SER A 49 3.18 4.86 12.60
CA SER A 49 3.05 4.29 11.26
C SER A 49 1.57 4.06 10.94
N ALA A 50 0.99 4.94 10.15
CA ALA A 50 -0.37 4.82 9.64
C ALA A 50 -0.38 4.94 8.12
N THR A 51 -1.27 4.18 7.46
CA THR A 51 -1.49 4.33 6.02
C THR A 51 -2.82 5.03 5.80
N PHE A 52 -2.75 6.29 5.38
CA PHE A 52 -3.93 7.09 5.11
C PHE A 52 -4.58 6.68 3.79
N LEU A 53 -5.91 6.60 3.79
CA LEU A 53 -6.71 6.22 2.65
C LEU A 53 -7.25 7.48 1.95
N LEU A 54 -6.76 7.73 0.75
CA LEU A 54 -7.11 8.89 -0.05
C LEU A 54 -8.30 8.61 -0.99
N LEU A 55 -8.94 9.66 -1.48
CA LEU A 55 -10.08 9.62 -2.41
C LEU A 55 -11.37 9.04 -1.83
N GLY A 56 -11.48 9.01 -0.50
CA GLY A 56 -12.64 8.48 0.22
C GLY A 56 -12.47 7.04 0.68
N SER A 57 -13.56 6.45 1.21
CA SER A 57 -13.57 5.10 1.80
C SER A 57 -14.40 4.09 1.01
N VAL A 58 -14.91 4.44 -0.17
CA VAL A 58 -15.71 3.57 -1.05
C VAL A 58 -14.95 3.31 -2.33
N CYS A 59 -14.71 2.04 -2.64
CA CYS A 59 -14.01 1.60 -3.85
C CYS A 59 -15.01 1.24 -4.95
N THR A 60 -14.71 1.57 -6.20
CA THR A 60 -15.52 1.18 -7.36
C THR A 60 -15.33 -0.28 -7.76
N ARG A 61 -14.32 -0.98 -7.19
CA ARG A 61 -13.99 -2.38 -7.51
C ARG A 61 -14.28 -3.33 -6.35
N SER A 62 -14.44 -4.63 -6.65
CA SER A 62 -14.96 -5.63 -5.73
C SER A 62 -14.04 -6.84 -5.50
N CYS A 63 -12.76 -6.61 -5.22
CA CYS A 63 -11.83 -7.69 -4.88
C CYS A 63 -12.36 -8.54 -3.70
N ARG A 64 -12.32 -9.88 -3.83
CA ARG A 64 -12.97 -10.80 -2.90
C ARG A 64 -12.31 -10.90 -1.52
N PHE A 65 -11.05 -10.53 -1.42
CA PHE A 65 -10.32 -10.50 -0.15
C PHE A 65 -10.47 -9.19 0.62
N CYS A 66 -10.82 -8.10 -0.10
CA CYS A 66 -10.77 -6.73 0.42
C CYS A 66 -12.01 -6.38 1.26
N TYR A 67 -11.78 -5.76 2.42
CA TYR A 67 -12.84 -5.33 3.34
C TYR A 67 -13.31 -3.90 3.10
N ILE A 68 -12.61 -3.12 2.28
CA ILE A 68 -13.02 -1.76 1.91
C ILE A 68 -14.43 -1.77 1.34
N LYS A 69 -15.25 -0.81 1.74
CA LYS A 69 -16.64 -0.65 1.26
C LYS A 69 -16.65 -0.51 -0.26
N LYS A 70 -17.55 -1.22 -0.91
CA LYS A 70 -17.71 -1.26 -2.36
C LYS A 70 -18.96 -0.50 -2.77
N GLY A 71 -18.92 0.18 -3.91
CA GLY A 71 -20.10 0.89 -4.42
C GLY A 71 -19.75 2.15 -5.20
N LYS A 72 -20.71 3.07 -5.26
CA LYS A 72 -20.56 4.40 -5.87
C LYS A 72 -19.97 5.36 -4.84
N PRO A 73 -18.75 5.87 -5.04
CA PRO A 73 -18.15 6.84 -4.13
C PRO A 73 -18.87 8.20 -4.20
N GLN A 74 -18.71 9.00 -3.14
CA GLN A 74 -19.08 10.41 -3.18
C GLN A 74 -18.11 11.20 -4.07
N PRO A 75 -18.51 12.37 -4.58
CA PRO A 75 -17.60 13.27 -5.27
C PRO A 75 -16.35 13.56 -4.44
N VAL A 76 -15.23 13.78 -5.12
CA VAL A 76 -13.96 14.09 -4.44
C VAL A 76 -14.00 15.50 -3.89
N ASP A 77 -13.71 15.65 -2.60
CA ASP A 77 -13.62 16.96 -1.96
C ASP A 77 -12.18 17.50 -2.06
N TYR A 78 -11.96 18.37 -3.02
CA TYR A 78 -10.68 19.07 -3.19
C TYR A 78 -10.47 20.16 -2.14
N SER A 79 -11.52 20.71 -1.53
CA SER A 79 -11.43 21.79 -0.56
C SER A 79 -10.81 21.36 0.76
N SER A 80 -10.89 20.05 1.08
CA SER A 80 -10.31 19.47 2.29
C SER A 80 -8.81 19.19 2.20
N ILE A 81 -8.20 19.24 1.02
CA ILE A 81 -6.80 18.86 0.79
C ILE A 81 -5.83 19.65 1.67
N ASP A 82 -5.97 20.96 1.74
CA ASP A 82 -5.08 21.81 2.55
C ASP A 82 -5.15 21.43 4.04
N LYS A 83 -6.36 21.27 4.57
CA LYS A 83 -6.58 20.87 5.97
C LYS A 83 -5.99 19.51 6.25
N LEU A 84 -6.20 18.54 5.36
CA LEU A 84 -5.68 17.18 5.51
C LEU A 84 -4.15 17.16 5.47
N ALA A 85 -3.55 17.81 4.47
CA ALA A 85 -2.10 17.88 4.30
C ALA A 85 -1.41 18.56 5.49
N LEU A 86 -1.97 19.68 5.96
CA LEU A 86 -1.50 20.40 7.15
C LEU A 86 -1.57 19.52 8.40
N SER A 87 -2.68 18.80 8.61
CA SER A 87 -2.86 17.94 9.79
C SER A 87 -1.87 16.76 9.79
N ILE A 88 -1.61 16.16 8.63
CA ILE A 88 -0.63 15.07 8.51
C ILE A 88 0.79 15.58 8.69
N ALA A 89 1.14 16.76 8.14
CA ALA A 89 2.46 17.37 8.33
C ALA A 89 2.81 17.61 9.81
N LYS A 90 1.81 17.88 10.67
CA LYS A 90 2.00 18.00 12.12
C LYS A 90 2.45 16.71 12.81
N LEU A 91 2.35 15.54 12.18
CA LEU A 91 2.96 14.31 12.70
C LEU A 91 4.49 14.38 12.72
N ASN A 92 5.09 15.22 11.90
CA ASN A 92 6.54 15.44 11.82
C ASN A 92 7.32 14.15 11.50
N LEU A 93 6.84 13.37 10.53
CA LEU A 93 7.47 12.13 10.09
C LEU A 93 8.35 12.37 8.88
N ASP A 94 9.43 11.59 8.76
CA ASP A 94 10.31 11.61 7.59
C ASP A 94 9.74 10.77 6.44
N TYR A 95 8.88 9.78 6.74
CA TYR A 95 8.31 8.86 5.78
C TYR A 95 6.80 8.70 5.98
N HIS A 96 6.05 8.93 4.92
CA HIS A 96 4.60 8.81 4.93
C HIS A 96 4.12 7.77 3.92
N THR A 97 3.18 6.94 4.32
CA THR A 97 2.54 5.95 3.45
C THR A 97 1.09 6.30 3.20
N PHE A 98 0.72 6.36 1.94
CA PHE A 98 -0.64 6.60 1.49
C PHE A 98 -1.12 5.47 0.60
N THR A 99 -2.42 5.24 0.61
CA THR A 99 -3.10 4.39 -0.35
C THR A 99 -4.38 5.06 -0.82
N MET A 100 -4.99 4.52 -1.86
CA MET A 100 -6.23 5.04 -2.42
C MET A 100 -7.25 3.94 -2.63
N VAL A 101 -8.52 4.29 -2.63
CA VAL A 101 -9.56 3.46 -3.25
C VAL A 101 -9.49 3.62 -4.76
N THR A 102 -9.89 2.58 -5.51
CA THR A 102 -10.01 2.74 -6.96
C THR A 102 -11.21 3.62 -7.29
N ARG A 103 -11.03 4.56 -8.21
CA ARG A 103 -11.99 5.55 -8.65
C ARG A 103 -12.15 5.48 -10.18
N ASP A 104 -12.74 4.37 -10.68
CA ASP A 104 -13.07 4.21 -12.10
C ASP A 104 -14.14 5.21 -12.58
N ASP A 105 -14.79 5.89 -11.65
CA ASP A 105 -15.75 6.97 -11.89
C ASP A 105 -15.11 8.32 -12.22
N LEU A 106 -13.81 8.46 -12.00
CA LEU A 106 -13.05 9.68 -12.31
C LEU A 106 -12.27 9.51 -13.62
N PRO A 107 -12.27 10.51 -14.52
CA PRO A 107 -11.56 10.42 -15.80
C PRO A 107 -10.05 10.18 -15.67
N ASP A 108 -9.44 10.74 -14.62
CA ASP A 108 -8.02 10.62 -14.31
C ASP A 108 -7.72 9.59 -13.18
N HIS A 109 -8.73 8.80 -12.80
CA HIS A 109 -8.64 7.84 -11.68
C HIS A 109 -8.13 8.45 -10.36
N GLY A 110 -8.22 9.78 -10.19
CA GLY A 110 -7.84 10.52 -8.99
C GLY A 110 -6.39 11.03 -8.98
N VAL A 111 -5.67 10.97 -10.10
CA VAL A 111 -4.27 11.39 -10.19
C VAL A 111 -4.10 12.88 -9.84
N ASN A 112 -4.99 13.77 -10.31
CA ASN A 112 -4.91 15.20 -9.97
C ASN A 112 -5.05 15.44 -8.47
N TYR A 113 -5.92 14.69 -7.79
CA TYR A 113 -6.06 14.78 -6.35
C TYR A 113 -4.78 14.36 -5.64
N LEU A 114 -4.18 13.22 -6.04
CA LEU A 114 -2.94 12.73 -5.45
C LEU A 114 -1.80 13.74 -5.58
N ILE A 115 -1.61 14.31 -6.78
CA ILE A 115 -0.56 15.30 -7.03
C ILE A 115 -0.76 16.52 -6.11
N ASN A 116 -1.96 17.12 -6.14
CA ASN A 116 -2.27 18.30 -5.33
C ASN A 116 -2.06 18.03 -3.83
N PHE A 117 -2.53 16.88 -3.34
CA PHE A 117 -2.37 16.50 -1.94
C PHE A 117 -0.89 16.32 -1.56
N PHE A 118 -0.09 15.63 -2.38
CA PHE A 118 1.33 15.40 -2.07
C PHE A 118 2.17 16.68 -2.15
N GLU A 119 1.87 17.58 -3.10
CA GLU A 119 2.48 18.91 -3.15
C GLU A 119 2.20 19.72 -1.89
N LYS A 120 0.93 19.78 -1.45
CA LYS A 120 0.54 20.46 -0.22
C LYS A 120 1.19 19.85 1.02
N LEU A 121 1.26 18.52 1.09
CA LEU A 121 1.93 17.82 2.20
C LEU A 121 3.42 18.17 2.26
N ARG A 122 4.13 18.19 1.13
CA ARG A 122 5.54 18.60 1.06
C ARG A 122 5.71 20.07 1.48
N TYR A 123 4.86 20.95 0.97
CA TYR A 123 4.85 22.35 1.35
C TYR A 123 4.69 22.55 2.86
N TYR A 124 3.68 21.94 3.48
CA TYR A 124 3.47 22.08 4.92
C TYR A 124 4.54 21.39 5.75
N SER A 125 5.08 20.26 5.32
CA SER A 125 6.18 19.60 6.02
C SER A 125 7.44 20.45 6.03
N LEU A 126 7.77 21.10 4.92
CA LEU A 126 8.89 22.02 4.85
C LEU A 126 8.64 23.27 5.70
N LYS A 127 7.45 23.87 5.59
CA LYS A 127 7.09 25.11 6.32
C LYS A 127 7.05 24.93 7.84
N LEU A 128 6.51 23.81 8.33
CA LEU A 128 6.33 23.57 9.77
C LEU A 128 7.54 22.93 10.44
N ASN A 129 8.25 22.05 9.73
CA ASN A 129 9.24 21.15 10.33
C ASN A 129 10.63 21.29 9.71
N SER A 130 10.80 22.16 8.70
CA SER A 130 12.02 22.30 7.89
C SER A 130 12.52 20.95 7.34
N LYS A 131 11.57 20.05 6.98
CA LYS A 131 11.86 18.68 6.55
C LYS A 131 11.50 18.41 5.11
N VAL A 132 12.41 17.75 4.40
CA VAL A 132 12.13 17.07 3.14
C VAL A 132 11.66 15.66 3.50
N ILE A 133 10.40 15.35 3.18
CA ILE A 133 9.78 14.07 3.49
C ILE A 133 9.84 13.10 2.32
N TYR A 134 9.75 11.80 2.63
CA TYR A 134 9.59 10.73 1.65
C TYR A 134 8.15 10.25 1.63
N ILE A 135 7.60 10.09 0.42
CA ILE A 135 6.21 9.67 0.19
C ILE A 135 6.19 8.32 -0.53
N GLU A 136 5.58 7.32 0.10
CA GLU A 136 5.16 6.07 -0.53
C GLU A 136 3.69 6.17 -0.92
N ALA A 137 3.40 6.01 -2.20
CA ALA A 137 2.05 5.96 -2.73
C ALA A 137 1.72 4.53 -3.21
N LEU A 138 0.84 3.83 -2.47
CA LEU A 138 0.23 2.58 -2.93
C LEU A 138 -0.99 2.93 -3.78
N ILE A 139 -0.81 2.89 -5.08
CA ILE A 139 -1.81 3.27 -6.06
C ILE A 139 -2.64 2.08 -6.57
N SER A 140 -3.84 2.37 -7.09
CA SER A 140 -4.58 1.46 -7.97
C SER A 140 -3.83 1.32 -9.31
N ASP A 141 -4.40 0.57 -10.26
CA ASP A 141 -3.84 0.49 -11.61
C ASP A 141 -4.09 1.74 -12.47
N LEU A 142 -4.71 2.78 -11.91
CA LEU A 142 -5.05 4.04 -12.59
C LEU A 142 -5.75 3.82 -13.96
N GLY A 143 -6.60 2.77 -14.04
CA GLY A 143 -7.24 2.35 -15.28
C GLY A 143 -6.30 1.75 -16.30
N GLN A 144 -5.13 1.26 -15.87
CA GLN A 144 -4.04 0.76 -16.72
C GLN A 144 -3.58 1.82 -17.75
N SER A 145 -3.61 3.09 -17.36
CA SER A 145 -3.23 4.22 -18.19
C SER A 145 -1.78 4.63 -17.97
N TYR A 146 -0.94 4.43 -18.99
CA TYR A 146 0.44 4.95 -19.00
C TYR A 146 0.47 6.47 -18.80
N TYR A 147 -0.47 7.20 -19.42
CA TYR A 147 -0.56 8.65 -19.31
C TYR A 147 -0.84 9.10 -17.85
N ASN A 148 -1.78 8.47 -17.17
CA ASN A 148 -2.10 8.78 -15.77
C ASN A 148 -0.90 8.50 -14.85
N LEU A 149 -0.22 7.38 -15.05
CA LEU A 149 0.98 7.05 -14.30
C LEU A 149 2.11 8.04 -14.57
N LYS A 150 2.35 8.37 -15.86
CA LYS A 150 3.36 9.35 -16.26
C LYS A 150 3.09 10.71 -15.60
N LYS A 151 1.86 11.19 -15.65
CA LYS A 151 1.45 12.45 -15.02
C LYS A 151 1.76 12.49 -13.53
N LEU A 152 1.48 11.40 -12.80
CA LEU A 152 1.78 11.29 -11.37
C LEU A 152 3.29 11.34 -11.10
N LEU A 153 4.09 10.65 -11.93
CA LEU A 153 5.54 10.54 -11.72
C LEU A 153 6.31 11.77 -12.18
N ASP A 154 5.85 12.45 -13.24
CA ASP A 154 6.42 13.72 -13.71
C ASP A 154 6.26 14.86 -12.69
N ALA A 155 5.22 14.81 -11.86
CA ALA A 155 5.02 15.78 -10.78
C ALA A 155 6.09 15.69 -9.66
N ASP A 156 6.92 14.66 -9.67
CA ASP A 156 8.04 14.42 -8.72
C ASP A 156 7.65 14.44 -7.23
N VAL A 157 6.40 14.09 -6.93
CA VAL A 157 5.85 14.13 -5.58
C VAL A 157 5.97 12.79 -4.84
N VAL A 158 6.24 11.69 -5.55
CA VAL A 158 6.32 10.32 -5.02
C VAL A 158 7.76 9.81 -5.06
N ASN A 159 8.22 9.21 -3.96
CA ASN A 159 9.56 8.60 -3.84
C ASN A 159 9.52 7.08 -3.98
N VAL A 160 8.44 6.44 -3.50
CA VAL A 160 8.19 5.01 -3.62
C VAL A 160 6.83 4.82 -4.25
N LEU A 161 6.79 4.21 -5.43
CA LEU A 161 5.55 3.81 -6.07
C LEU A 161 5.25 2.36 -5.72
N ALA A 162 4.18 2.13 -4.99
CA ALA A 162 3.70 0.79 -4.67
C ALA A 162 2.46 0.44 -5.51
N HIS A 163 2.46 -0.75 -6.10
CA HIS A 163 1.28 -1.36 -6.72
C HIS A 163 1.31 -2.86 -6.49
N ASN A 164 0.27 -3.39 -5.87
CA ASN A 164 0.25 -4.78 -5.43
C ASN A 164 -0.25 -5.72 -6.53
N LEU A 165 0.43 -6.87 -6.71
CA LEU A 165 -0.12 -8.00 -7.45
C LEU A 165 -1.22 -8.72 -6.66
N GLU A 166 -1.14 -8.69 -5.33
CA GLU A 166 -2.03 -9.32 -4.35
C GLU A 166 -1.98 -10.84 -4.34
N THR A 167 -1.90 -11.51 -5.50
CA THR A 167 -1.88 -12.97 -5.61
C THR A 167 -1.18 -13.40 -6.90
N THR A 168 -1.09 -14.72 -7.13
CA THR A 168 -0.47 -15.31 -8.32
C THR A 168 -1.32 -15.13 -9.58
N LYS A 169 -0.72 -15.35 -10.75
CA LYS A 169 -1.36 -15.18 -12.06
C LYS A 169 -2.68 -15.96 -12.18
N ARG A 170 -2.64 -17.25 -11.85
CA ARG A 170 -3.83 -18.14 -11.91
C ARG A 170 -4.98 -17.65 -11.01
N LEU A 171 -4.65 -17.13 -9.84
CA LEU A 171 -5.64 -16.72 -8.84
C LEU A 171 -6.15 -15.29 -9.05
N THR A 172 -5.45 -14.45 -9.82
CA THR A 172 -5.84 -13.05 -10.05
C THR A 172 -7.30 -12.91 -10.50
N PRO A 173 -7.80 -13.61 -11.53
CA PRO A 173 -9.20 -13.47 -11.97
C PRO A 173 -10.22 -13.99 -10.96
N ILE A 174 -9.80 -14.82 -10.01
CA ILE A 174 -10.66 -15.40 -8.96
C ILE A 174 -10.74 -14.48 -7.75
N ILE A 175 -9.63 -13.85 -7.38
CA ILE A 175 -9.45 -13.13 -6.11
C ILE A 175 -9.67 -11.63 -6.26
N ARG A 176 -9.20 -11.04 -7.38
CA ARG A 176 -9.31 -9.61 -7.65
C ARG A 176 -10.61 -9.29 -8.42
N ASP A 177 -10.95 -8.02 -8.47
CA ASP A 177 -12.00 -7.52 -9.38
C ASP A 177 -11.57 -7.78 -10.83
N LYS A 178 -12.51 -8.17 -11.70
CA LYS A 178 -12.26 -8.56 -13.09
C LYS A 178 -11.53 -7.50 -13.95
N ARG A 179 -11.55 -6.24 -13.53
CA ARG A 179 -10.84 -5.14 -14.20
C ARG A 179 -9.34 -5.10 -13.87
N PHE A 180 -8.92 -5.80 -12.81
CA PHE A 180 -7.50 -6.00 -12.55
C PHE A 180 -7.00 -7.22 -13.31
N THR A 181 -5.96 -7.04 -14.11
CA THR A 181 -5.24 -8.15 -14.72
C THR A 181 -3.87 -8.31 -14.06
N TYR A 182 -3.32 -9.51 -14.11
CA TYR A 182 -1.99 -9.79 -13.58
C TYR A 182 -0.92 -9.01 -14.36
N GLU A 183 -0.99 -9.08 -15.69
CA GLU A 183 -0.11 -8.38 -16.62
C GLU A 183 -0.25 -6.86 -16.50
N GLY A 184 -1.47 -6.35 -16.36
CA GLY A 184 -1.72 -4.92 -16.15
C GLY A 184 -1.06 -4.41 -14.86
N SER A 185 -1.07 -5.22 -13.80
CA SER A 185 -0.40 -4.88 -12.54
C SER A 185 1.12 -4.89 -12.66
N LEU A 186 1.71 -5.83 -13.42
CA LEU A 186 3.14 -5.83 -13.73
C LEU A 186 3.52 -4.62 -14.59
N ASN A 187 2.68 -4.27 -15.57
CA ASN A 187 2.92 -3.11 -16.45
C ASN A 187 2.99 -1.79 -15.68
N ILE A 188 2.19 -1.59 -14.64
CA ILE A 188 2.27 -0.40 -13.78
C ILE A 188 3.69 -0.25 -13.19
N LEU A 189 4.26 -1.34 -12.68
CA LEU A 189 5.61 -1.32 -12.10
C LEU A 189 6.70 -1.14 -13.17
N LYS A 190 6.53 -1.80 -14.32
CA LYS A 190 7.42 -1.67 -15.48
C LYS A 190 7.44 -0.23 -15.99
N TRP A 191 6.29 0.33 -16.30
CA TRP A 191 6.16 1.71 -16.77
C TRP A 191 6.70 2.73 -15.78
N ALA A 192 6.53 2.48 -14.48
CA ALA A 192 7.11 3.36 -13.47
C ALA A 192 8.64 3.45 -13.60
N LYS A 193 9.31 2.34 -13.88
CA LYS A 193 10.75 2.30 -14.14
C LYS A 193 11.16 2.92 -15.46
N GLU A 194 10.34 2.78 -16.50
CA GLU A 194 10.56 3.40 -17.80
C GLU A 194 10.43 4.93 -17.72
N ILE A 195 9.40 5.43 -17.02
CA ILE A 195 9.15 6.86 -16.83
C ILE A 195 10.21 7.50 -15.91
N LYS A 196 10.54 6.84 -14.81
CA LYS A 196 11.44 7.37 -13.79
C LYS A 196 12.35 6.26 -13.25
N ASN A 197 13.47 6.04 -13.92
CA ASN A 197 14.39 4.93 -13.63
C ASN A 197 14.83 4.88 -12.14
N ASN A 198 14.97 6.03 -11.50
CA ASN A 198 15.41 6.14 -10.12
C ASN A 198 14.28 6.01 -9.08
N ILE A 199 12.99 5.86 -9.47
CA ILE A 199 11.93 5.61 -8.50
C ILE A 199 12.11 4.24 -7.84
N ILE A 200 11.80 4.14 -6.55
CA ILE A 200 11.68 2.83 -5.91
C ILE A 200 10.30 2.26 -6.22
N THR A 201 10.26 1.06 -6.79
CA THR A 201 9.01 0.33 -7.01
C THR A 201 8.83 -0.77 -5.98
N LYS A 202 7.58 -0.98 -5.56
CA LYS A 202 7.22 -1.93 -4.52
C LYS A 202 5.96 -2.68 -4.87
N SER A 203 5.91 -3.98 -4.53
CA SER A 203 4.71 -4.79 -4.66
C SER A 203 4.45 -5.62 -3.40
N SER A 204 3.26 -6.20 -3.32
CA SER A 204 2.88 -7.11 -2.24
C SER A 204 2.11 -8.30 -2.77
N ILE A 205 2.34 -9.46 -2.13
CA ILE A 205 1.60 -10.69 -2.35
C ILE A 205 0.99 -11.12 -1.02
N ILE A 206 -0.26 -11.51 -1.05
CA ILE A 206 -0.98 -12.06 0.10
C ILE A 206 -1.15 -13.56 -0.15
N LEU A 207 -0.68 -14.39 0.77
CA LEU A 207 -0.71 -15.85 0.67
C LEU A 207 -1.84 -16.44 1.49
N GLY A 208 -2.42 -17.52 1.01
CA GLY A 208 -3.50 -18.25 1.68
C GLY A 208 -4.77 -18.41 0.85
N PHE A 209 -4.70 -18.15 -0.46
CA PHE A 209 -5.83 -18.32 -1.40
C PHE A 209 -5.80 -19.64 -2.18
N GLY A 210 -4.83 -20.54 -1.89
CA GLY A 210 -4.66 -21.81 -2.60
C GLY A 210 -3.65 -21.76 -3.75
N GLU A 211 -2.72 -20.83 -3.66
CA GLU A 211 -1.53 -20.78 -4.51
C GLU A 211 -0.58 -21.94 -4.23
N LYS A 212 0.09 -22.42 -5.26
CA LYS A 212 1.17 -23.40 -5.16
C LYS A 212 2.50 -22.68 -4.96
N ILE A 213 3.48 -23.35 -4.38
CA ILE A 213 4.80 -22.76 -4.09
C ILE A 213 5.53 -22.30 -5.36
N ASN A 214 5.45 -23.08 -6.43
CA ASN A 214 6.04 -22.69 -7.72
C ASN A 214 5.38 -21.43 -8.30
N GLU A 215 4.06 -21.26 -8.16
CA GLU A 215 3.34 -20.05 -8.61
C GLU A 215 3.79 -18.81 -7.84
N ILE A 216 4.14 -18.95 -6.55
CA ILE A 216 4.71 -17.86 -5.75
C ILE A 216 6.09 -17.49 -6.28
N PHE A 217 6.94 -18.48 -6.57
CA PHE A 217 8.28 -18.26 -7.13
C PHE A 217 8.21 -17.64 -8.53
N GLU A 218 7.31 -18.08 -9.39
CA GLU A 218 7.04 -17.48 -10.70
C GLU A 218 6.63 -16.01 -10.54
N THR A 219 5.71 -15.72 -9.61
CA THR A 219 5.27 -14.36 -9.34
C THR A 219 6.42 -13.45 -8.85
N LEU A 220 7.33 -13.97 -8.05
CA LEU A 220 8.53 -13.23 -7.63
C LEU A 220 9.50 -12.99 -8.79
N ASN A 221 9.69 -13.98 -9.68
CA ASN A 221 10.47 -13.80 -10.90
C ASN A 221 9.84 -12.75 -11.83
N ASP A 222 8.53 -12.77 -12.02
CA ASP A 222 7.81 -11.80 -12.84
C ASP A 222 7.96 -10.36 -12.28
N LEU A 223 7.84 -10.19 -10.96
CA LEU A 223 8.12 -8.91 -10.30
C LEU A 223 9.55 -8.45 -10.52
N LYS A 224 10.51 -9.38 -10.45
CA LYS A 224 11.91 -9.05 -10.69
C LYS A 224 12.20 -8.69 -12.14
N SER A 225 11.54 -9.36 -13.09
CA SER A 225 11.69 -9.10 -14.54
C SER A 225 11.29 -7.68 -14.94
N VAL A 226 10.35 -7.06 -14.18
CA VAL A 226 9.95 -5.65 -14.34
C VAL A 226 10.76 -4.68 -13.45
N ASN A 227 11.90 -5.12 -12.93
CA ASN A 227 12.78 -4.33 -12.06
C ASN A 227 12.10 -3.81 -10.78
N CYS A 228 11.18 -4.57 -10.19
CA CYS A 228 10.61 -4.23 -8.90
C CYS A 228 11.70 -4.28 -7.81
N ASP A 229 11.84 -3.20 -7.03
CA ASP A 229 12.90 -3.08 -6.01
C ASP A 229 12.54 -3.76 -4.69
N ALA A 230 11.26 -3.72 -4.30
CA ALA A 230 10.81 -4.11 -2.98
C ALA A 230 9.60 -5.03 -3.04
N VAL A 231 9.56 -6.06 -2.20
CA VAL A 231 8.43 -6.97 -2.10
C VAL A 231 8.05 -7.26 -0.65
N THR A 232 6.76 -7.30 -0.38
CA THR A 232 6.20 -7.75 0.90
C THR A 232 5.31 -8.96 0.68
N ILE A 233 5.41 -9.97 1.56
CA ILE A 233 4.71 -11.25 1.43
C ILE A 233 4.06 -11.56 2.77
N GLY A 234 2.73 -11.54 2.81
CA GLY A 234 1.98 -11.68 4.06
C GLY A 234 0.91 -12.77 4.02
N GLN A 235 0.50 -13.26 5.21
CA GLN A 235 -0.62 -14.18 5.34
C GLN A 235 -1.95 -13.47 5.16
N TYR A 236 -2.84 -14.02 4.37
CA TYR A 236 -4.22 -13.59 4.32
C TYR A 236 -4.95 -13.93 5.63
N TYR A 237 -5.61 -12.92 6.22
CA TYR A 237 -6.57 -13.10 7.30
C TYR A 237 -7.93 -12.64 6.84
N ARG A 238 -8.91 -13.52 6.90
CA ARG A 238 -10.28 -13.25 6.48
C ARG A 238 -10.92 -12.19 7.39
N PRO A 239 -11.23 -10.98 6.90
CA PRO A 239 -11.72 -9.92 7.76
C PRO A 239 -13.19 -10.11 8.17
N SER A 240 -14.00 -10.80 7.39
CA SER A 240 -15.38 -11.22 7.72
C SER A 240 -15.84 -12.40 6.86
N ASN A 241 -16.98 -12.98 7.21
CA ASN A 241 -17.57 -14.12 6.46
C ASN A 241 -18.00 -13.77 5.02
N LYS A 242 -17.99 -12.47 4.65
CA LYS A 242 -18.31 -12.02 3.28
C LYS A 242 -17.12 -12.13 2.34
N GLN A 243 -15.89 -12.18 2.86
CA GLN A 243 -14.68 -12.33 2.07
C GLN A 243 -14.35 -13.79 1.83
N ILE A 244 -13.49 -14.04 0.84
CA ILE A 244 -13.02 -15.39 0.51
C ILE A 244 -12.41 -16.10 1.72
N GLU A 245 -12.54 -17.41 1.76
CA GLU A 245 -11.97 -18.23 2.83
C GLU A 245 -10.45 -18.32 2.75
N VAL A 246 -9.85 -18.64 3.91
CA VAL A 246 -8.43 -18.95 3.98
C VAL A 246 -8.25 -20.42 3.60
N PHE A 247 -7.54 -20.69 2.51
CA PHE A 247 -7.25 -22.05 2.05
C PHE A 247 -6.07 -22.66 2.78
N LYS A 248 -5.06 -21.85 3.11
CA LYS A 248 -3.84 -22.31 3.75
C LYS A 248 -3.28 -21.27 4.70
N ILE A 249 -2.77 -21.71 5.84
CA ILE A 249 -1.91 -20.92 6.71
C ILE A 249 -0.49 -21.44 6.50
N TYR A 250 0.40 -20.58 6.05
CA TYR A 250 1.80 -20.91 5.80
C TYR A 250 2.56 -21.00 7.10
N SER A 251 3.52 -21.92 7.19
CA SER A 251 4.40 -22.02 8.35
C SER A 251 5.49 -20.92 8.33
N LYS A 252 6.18 -20.79 9.46
CA LYS A 252 7.32 -19.86 9.53
C LYS A 252 8.42 -20.26 8.54
N GLU A 253 8.69 -21.57 8.44
CA GLU A 253 9.69 -22.14 7.55
C GLU A 253 9.35 -21.90 6.09
N GLU A 254 8.07 -21.98 5.71
CA GLU A 254 7.61 -21.65 4.36
C GLU A 254 7.80 -20.17 4.06
N PHE A 255 7.48 -19.26 5.01
CA PHE A 255 7.76 -17.84 4.85
C PHE A 255 9.26 -17.55 4.75
N ASP A 256 10.09 -18.22 5.56
CA ASP A 256 11.55 -18.06 5.52
C ASP A 256 12.12 -18.54 4.17
N MET A 257 11.62 -19.66 3.63
CA MET A 257 12.00 -20.18 2.30
C MET A 257 11.64 -19.17 1.19
N ILE A 258 10.40 -18.66 1.19
CA ILE A 258 9.94 -17.68 0.19
C ILE A 258 10.75 -16.38 0.30
N LYS A 259 11.02 -15.93 1.52
CA LYS A 259 11.84 -14.75 1.79
C LYS A 259 13.25 -14.89 1.25
N ASN A 260 13.90 -16.03 1.52
CA ASN A 260 15.26 -16.30 1.05
C ASN A 260 15.30 -16.37 -0.48
N PHE A 261 14.29 -16.96 -1.11
CA PHE A 261 14.17 -16.97 -2.57
C PHE A 261 14.10 -15.52 -3.13
N ALA A 262 13.26 -14.65 -2.54
CA ALA A 262 13.17 -13.26 -2.97
C ALA A 262 14.49 -12.50 -2.75
N ILE A 263 15.18 -12.73 -1.64
CA ILE A 263 16.51 -12.13 -1.39
C ILE A 263 17.51 -12.58 -2.44
N ASN A 264 17.57 -13.87 -2.77
CA ASN A 264 18.48 -14.43 -3.77
C ASN A 264 18.18 -13.92 -5.20
N LEU A 265 16.93 -13.57 -5.50
CA LEU A 265 16.55 -12.88 -6.74
C LEU A 265 17.08 -11.43 -6.78
N GLY A 266 17.60 -10.89 -5.68
CA GLY A 266 18.16 -9.55 -5.60
C GLY A 266 17.12 -8.44 -5.43
N PHE A 267 15.97 -8.71 -4.76
CA PHE A 267 15.13 -7.63 -4.27
C PHE A 267 15.86 -6.82 -3.20
N LYS A 268 15.81 -5.49 -3.30
CA LYS A 268 16.51 -4.57 -2.38
C LYS A 268 15.87 -4.50 -1.00
N PHE A 269 14.58 -4.84 -0.92
CA PHE A 269 13.82 -4.88 0.32
C PHE A 269 12.84 -6.04 0.28
N VAL A 270 12.90 -6.93 1.26
CA VAL A 270 12.04 -8.09 1.40
C VAL A 270 11.51 -8.19 2.82
N LYS A 271 10.20 -8.22 2.97
CA LYS A 271 9.52 -8.59 4.22
C LYS A 271 8.59 -9.75 3.95
N ALA A 272 8.69 -10.82 4.74
CA ALA A 272 7.78 -11.96 4.64
C ALA A 272 7.38 -12.45 6.04
N GLY A 273 6.15 -12.89 6.20
CA GLY A 273 5.64 -13.44 7.44
C GLY A 273 4.18 -13.16 7.73
N TYR A 274 3.65 -13.74 8.80
CA TYR A 274 2.23 -13.71 9.15
C TYR A 274 1.64 -12.30 9.23
N GLN A 275 2.34 -11.39 9.91
CA GLN A 275 1.87 -10.03 10.15
C GLN A 275 2.22 -9.05 9.04
N VAL A 276 2.99 -9.48 8.05
CA VAL A 276 3.45 -8.58 6.99
C VAL A 276 2.26 -8.11 6.13
N ARG A 277 2.27 -6.83 5.82
CA ARG A 277 1.35 -6.12 4.93
C ARG A 277 2.17 -5.17 4.08
N THR A 278 1.59 -4.64 3.01
CA THR A 278 2.28 -3.72 2.09
C THR A 278 3.01 -2.61 2.83
N SER A 279 2.36 -1.97 3.79
CA SER A 279 2.91 -0.83 4.54
C SER A 279 3.55 -1.22 5.88
N TYR A 280 3.73 -2.52 6.16
CA TYR A 280 4.34 -2.97 7.41
C TYR A 280 5.82 -2.60 7.46
N MET A 281 6.19 -1.77 8.43
CA MET A 281 7.56 -1.23 8.59
C MET A 281 8.11 -0.56 7.30
N ALA A 282 7.22 0.06 6.51
CA ALA A 282 7.57 0.67 5.23
C ALA A 282 8.60 1.80 5.37
N TYR A 283 8.66 2.46 6.53
CA TYR A 283 9.64 3.51 6.82
C TYR A 283 11.10 3.02 6.70
N GLU A 284 11.37 1.73 6.83
CA GLU A 284 12.72 1.17 6.64
C GLU A 284 13.24 1.36 5.20
N LEU A 285 12.34 1.57 4.23
CA LEU A 285 12.74 1.92 2.85
C LEU A 285 13.47 3.25 2.75
N ILE A 286 13.40 4.09 3.78
CA ILE A 286 14.15 5.36 3.83
C ILE A 286 15.66 5.14 3.67
N ASN A 287 16.18 4.00 4.12
CA ASN A 287 17.61 3.66 3.98
C ASN A 287 17.99 3.48 2.51
N LEU A 288 17.12 2.86 1.70
CA LEU A 288 17.36 2.75 0.26
C LEU A 288 17.30 4.12 -0.45
N LEU A 289 16.44 5.02 0.04
CA LEU A 289 16.29 6.36 -0.51
C LEU A 289 17.46 7.26 -0.17
N LYS A 290 18.01 7.15 1.05
CA LYS A 290 19.17 7.92 1.49
C LYS A 290 20.45 7.48 0.76
N ASN A 291 20.65 6.19 0.58
CA ASN A 291 21.82 5.66 -0.14
C ASN A 291 21.84 6.07 -1.62
N LYS A 292 20.68 6.28 -2.24
CA LYS A 292 20.58 6.79 -3.64
C LYS A 292 20.95 8.26 -3.81
N LYS A 293 20.93 9.07 -2.75
CA LYS A 293 21.35 10.49 -2.82
C LYS A 293 22.86 10.68 -2.72
N ASN A 294 23.57 9.65 -2.27
CA ASN A 294 25.01 9.70 -2.05
C ASN A 294 25.82 9.07 -3.20
N ASN A 295 25.16 8.53 -4.20
CA ASN A 295 25.68 8.04 -5.48
C ASN A 295 25.14 8.88 -6.64
#